data_2f3813d11a9c3f829d8cf4bb7a2a90d8
#
_entry.id   2f3813d11a9c3f829d8cf4bb7a2a90d8
#
_cell.length_a   1.000
_cell.length_b   1.000
_cell.length_c   1.000
_cell.angle_alpha   90.00
_cell.angle_beta   90.00
_cell.angle_gamma   90.00
#
_symmetry.space_group_name_H-M   'P 1'
#
loop_
_entity.id
_entity.type
_entity.pdbx_description
1 polymer ?
#
loop_
_entity_poly.entity_id
_entity_poly.type
_entity_poly.pdbx_seq_one_letter_code
_entity_poly.pdbx_strand_id
1 'polypeptide(L)'
;MPLPWPELLLAGALIGVRPLAAQQGRELGVQVLATASDPALAVAGVYGALRTSTRIRLSAAAGAGVSSGDLAFRGEVLGHFLLSPNQREGVGFYFAGGLAAVQGPVDRGYLVLTAGLEGRPAAASGWGVEVGVGGGVRVMLGYRWRWLRAAALP
;
A
#
# COMPACT_ATOMS: atom_id res chain seq x y z
N MET A 1 -15.80 25.17 -23.36
CA MET A 1 -16.45 24.34 -22.34
C MET A 1 -15.39 23.43 -21.75
N PRO A 2 -14.97 23.59 -20.51
CA PRO A 2 -14.05 22.65 -19.87
C PRO A 2 -14.84 21.41 -19.40
N LEU A 3 -14.44 20.22 -19.87
CA LEU A 3 -14.98 18.95 -19.40
C LEU A 3 -14.57 18.74 -17.93
N PRO A 4 -15.49 18.32 -17.04
CA PRO A 4 -15.16 18.01 -15.65
C PRO A 4 -14.44 16.67 -15.58
N TRP A 5 -13.13 16.72 -15.35
CA TRP A 5 -12.22 15.58 -15.24
C TRP A 5 -12.39 14.68 -13.98
N PRO A 6 -13.12 15.06 -12.90
CA PRO A 6 -13.19 14.19 -11.72
C PRO A 6 -14.10 12.98 -11.86
N GLU A 7 -15.02 12.93 -12.82
CA GLU A 7 -15.96 11.81 -12.92
C GLU A 7 -15.44 10.59 -13.68
N LEU A 8 -14.41 10.75 -14.50
CA LEU A 8 -13.83 9.65 -15.29
C LEU A 8 -12.88 8.73 -14.49
N LEU A 9 -12.36 9.17 -13.36
CA LEU A 9 -11.46 8.37 -12.52
C LEU A 9 -12.21 7.40 -11.59
N LEU A 10 -13.48 7.65 -11.30
CA LEU A 10 -14.29 6.74 -10.47
C LEU A 10 -14.94 5.59 -11.28
N ALA A 11 -15.14 5.76 -12.55
CA ALA A 11 -15.79 4.74 -13.38
C ALA A 11 -14.85 3.59 -13.81
N GLY A 12 -13.54 3.79 -13.77
CA GLY A 12 -12.54 2.77 -14.14
C GLY A 12 -12.26 1.70 -13.08
N ALA A 13 -12.67 1.93 -11.85
CA ALA A 13 -12.35 1.03 -10.71
C ALA A 13 -13.35 -0.12 -10.51
N LEU A 14 -14.43 -0.17 -11.27
CA LEU A 14 -15.50 -1.17 -11.14
C LEU A 14 -15.52 -2.25 -12.21
N ILE A 15 -14.48 -2.36 -13.05
CA ILE A 15 -14.36 -3.48 -13.98
C ILE A 15 -14.07 -4.73 -13.16
N GLY A 16 -15.09 -5.57 -13.06
CA GLY A 16 -15.16 -6.76 -12.26
C GLY A 16 -13.97 -7.71 -12.42
N VAL A 17 -13.05 -7.67 -11.50
CA VAL A 17 -12.09 -8.74 -11.27
C VAL A 17 -12.87 -9.88 -10.64
N ARG A 18 -13.29 -10.87 -11.47
CA ARG A 18 -13.78 -12.15 -10.95
C ARG A 18 -12.65 -12.77 -10.14
N PRO A 19 -12.84 -13.07 -8.86
CA PRO A 19 -11.82 -13.72 -8.07
C PRO A 19 -11.64 -15.14 -8.57
N LEU A 20 -10.52 -15.44 -9.21
CA LEU A 20 -10.00 -16.81 -9.24
C LEU A 20 -9.85 -17.26 -7.78
N ALA A 21 -10.34 -18.45 -7.46
CA ALA A 21 -10.39 -19.03 -6.12
C ALA A 21 -9.00 -19.42 -5.58
N ALA A 22 -8.06 -18.49 -5.56
CA ALA A 22 -6.77 -18.59 -4.89
C ALA A 22 -6.87 -17.80 -3.60
N GLN A 23 -6.66 -18.45 -2.47
CA GLN A 23 -6.64 -17.94 -1.09
C GLN A 23 -6.74 -16.40 -0.96
N GLN A 24 -7.97 -15.87 -0.99
CA GLN A 24 -8.24 -14.44 -0.86
C GLN A 24 -7.95 -14.01 0.59
N GLY A 25 -6.71 -13.66 0.87
CA GLY A 25 -6.32 -13.04 2.12
C GLY A 25 -6.65 -11.56 2.10
N ARG A 26 -7.41 -11.10 3.10
CA ARG A 26 -7.59 -9.68 3.38
C ARG A 26 -6.62 -9.27 4.47
N GLU A 27 -5.97 -8.14 4.29
CA GLU A 27 -5.04 -7.58 5.26
C GLU A 27 -5.50 -6.18 5.65
N LEU A 28 -5.33 -5.84 6.90
CA LEU A 28 -5.45 -4.49 7.42
C LEU A 28 -4.20 -4.18 8.23
N GLY A 29 -3.74 -2.96 8.19
CA GLY A 29 -2.54 -2.59 8.93
C GLY A 29 -2.48 -1.12 9.28
N VAL A 30 -1.50 -0.80 10.09
CA VAL A 30 -1.09 0.55 10.43
C VAL A 30 0.32 0.79 9.90
N GLN A 31 0.62 2.02 9.52
CA GLN A 31 1.94 2.37 9.02
C GLN A 31 2.35 3.78 9.42
N VAL A 32 3.66 3.98 9.49
CA VAL A 32 4.30 5.28 9.50
C VAL A 32 5.20 5.39 8.28
N LEU A 33 5.20 6.53 7.64
CA LEU A 33 5.96 6.78 6.43
C LEU A 33 6.63 8.14 6.53
N ALA A 34 7.90 8.18 6.18
CA ALA A 34 8.65 9.41 6.01
C ALA A 34 9.20 9.50 4.58
N THR A 35 9.17 10.68 4.01
CA THR A 35 9.74 10.98 2.69
C THR A 35 10.73 12.12 2.83
N ALA A 36 11.98 11.88 2.43
CA ALA A 36 12.99 12.90 2.28
C ALA A 36 12.77 13.62 0.94
N SER A 37 12.02 14.70 0.99
CA SER A 37 11.64 15.57 -0.13
C SER A 37 11.76 17.02 0.31
N ASP A 38 11.54 17.94 -0.59
CA ASP A 38 11.40 19.35 -0.27
C ASP A 38 9.98 19.82 -0.66
N PRO A 39 9.13 20.06 0.35
CA PRO A 39 9.29 19.86 1.79
C PRO A 39 9.25 18.38 2.21
N ALA A 40 9.96 18.03 3.30
CA ALA A 40 9.91 16.69 3.89
C ALA A 40 8.51 16.37 4.43
N LEU A 41 8.13 15.09 4.38
CA LEU A 41 6.82 14.61 4.79
C LEU A 41 6.96 13.46 5.79
N ALA A 42 6.19 13.51 6.87
CA ALA A 42 6.03 12.39 7.79
C ALA A 42 4.54 12.16 8.07
N VAL A 43 4.05 10.95 7.85
CA VAL A 43 2.64 10.59 8.03
C VAL A 43 2.50 9.27 8.78
N ALA A 44 1.43 9.17 9.57
CA ALA A 44 0.96 7.92 10.14
C ALA A 44 -0.43 7.62 9.58
N GLY A 45 -0.75 6.35 9.39
CA GLY A 45 -2.00 5.99 8.76
C GLY A 45 -2.31 4.51 8.80
N VAL A 46 -3.34 4.15 8.05
CA VAL A 46 -3.85 2.80 7.92
C VAL A 46 -3.74 2.35 6.47
N TYR A 47 -3.67 1.05 6.26
CA TYR A 47 -3.79 0.47 4.93
C TYR A 47 -4.62 -0.80 4.93
N GLY A 48 -5.26 -1.05 3.80
CA GLY A 48 -5.92 -2.31 3.50
C GLY A 48 -5.23 -2.97 2.32
N ALA A 49 -5.18 -4.30 2.29
CA ALA A 49 -4.65 -5.03 1.16
C ALA A 49 -5.44 -6.30 0.85
N LEU A 50 -5.42 -6.67 -0.43
CA LEU A 50 -6.04 -7.87 -0.96
C LEU A 50 -4.99 -8.68 -1.71
N ARG A 51 -4.87 -9.97 -1.41
CA ARG A 51 -4.11 -10.90 -2.25
C ARG A 51 -4.99 -11.36 -3.40
N THR A 52 -4.60 -11.00 -4.61
CA THR A 52 -5.29 -11.42 -5.85
C THR A 52 -4.71 -12.70 -6.41
N SER A 53 -3.48 -13.03 -6.05
CA SER A 53 -2.82 -14.30 -6.36
C SER A 53 -1.80 -14.63 -5.27
N THR A 54 -1.13 -15.78 -5.39
CA THR A 54 -0.07 -16.18 -4.44
C THR A 54 1.04 -15.13 -4.34
N ARG A 55 1.38 -14.46 -5.45
CA ARG A 55 2.50 -13.50 -5.52
C ARG A 55 2.09 -12.05 -5.68
N ILE A 56 0.81 -11.78 -5.94
CA ILE A 56 0.32 -10.41 -6.18
C ILE A 56 -0.57 -9.97 -5.03
N ARG A 57 -0.27 -8.81 -4.48
CA ARG A 57 -1.06 -8.12 -3.45
C ARG A 57 -1.30 -6.69 -3.91
N LEU A 58 -2.55 -6.24 -3.85
CA LEU A 58 -2.95 -4.86 -4.06
C LEU A 58 -3.23 -4.22 -2.72
N SER A 59 -2.73 -3.01 -2.49
CA SER A 59 -2.98 -2.25 -1.26
C SER A 59 -3.44 -0.83 -1.57
N ALA A 60 -4.23 -0.31 -0.65
CA ALA A 60 -4.57 1.11 -0.58
C ALA A 60 -4.30 1.60 0.84
N ALA A 61 -3.68 2.76 0.96
CA ALA A 61 -3.33 3.36 2.24
C ALA A 61 -3.75 4.83 2.29
N ALA A 62 -4.08 5.29 3.49
CA ALA A 62 -4.33 6.69 3.78
C ALA A 62 -3.72 7.07 5.13
N GLY A 63 -3.14 8.25 5.20
CA GLY A 63 -2.49 8.75 6.41
C GLY A 63 -2.52 10.25 6.49
N ALA A 64 -2.32 10.74 7.70
CA ALA A 64 -2.19 12.16 8.03
C ALA A 64 -0.90 12.39 8.81
N GLY A 65 -0.36 13.58 8.69
CA GLY A 65 0.89 13.94 9.35
C GLY A 65 1.31 15.37 9.08
N VAL A 66 2.59 15.59 8.96
CA VAL A 66 3.15 16.93 8.84
C VAL A 66 4.11 17.04 7.66
N SER A 67 4.07 18.21 7.01
CA SER A 67 5.03 18.64 6.00
C SER A 67 5.36 20.11 6.23
N SER A 68 6.62 20.44 6.43
CA SER A 68 7.07 21.81 6.81
C SER A 68 6.35 22.43 8.02
N GLY A 69 5.90 21.61 8.97
CA GLY A 69 5.16 22.06 10.16
C GLY A 69 3.65 22.20 9.94
N ASP A 70 3.14 22.06 8.73
CA ASP A 70 1.72 22.12 8.41
C ASP A 70 1.12 20.70 8.27
N LEU A 71 -0.19 20.62 8.46
CA LEU A 71 -0.93 19.37 8.29
C LEU A 71 -0.86 18.90 6.82
N ALA A 72 -0.57 17.63 6.65
CA ALA A 72 -0.54 16.99 5.34
C ALA A 72 -1.26 15.64 5.37
N PHE A 73 -1.87 15.27 4.25
CA PHE A 73 -2.52 13.97 4.04
C PHE A 73 -1.83 13.26 2.88
N ARG A 74 -1.73 11.94 2.99
CA ARG A 74 -1.22 11.10 1.90
C ARG A 74 -2.14 9.92 1.68
N GLY A 75 -2.50 9.71 0.40
CA GLY A 75 -3.14 8.49 -0.08
C GLY A 75 -2.23 7.78 -1.06
N GLU A 76 -2.24 6.44 -1.07
CA GLU A 76 -1.49 5.66 -2.07
C GLU A 76 -2.19 4.34 -2.41
N VAL A 77 -1.97 3.89 -3.65
CA VAL A 77 -2.42 2.58 -4.15
C VAL A 77 -1.22 1.89 -4.78
N LEU A 78 -0.88 0.70 -4.26
CA LEU A 78 0.30 -0.06 -4.69
C LEU A 78 -0.05 -1.49 -5.09
N GLY A 79 0.61 -1.98 -6.14
CA GLY A 79 0.71 -3.39 -6.47
C GLY A 79 2.03 -3.95 -5.94
N HIS A 80 1.97 -5.06 -5.20
CA HIS A 80 3.14 -5.72 -4.61
C HIS A 80 3.39 -7.05 -5.31
N PHE A 81 4.64 -7.32 -5.64
CA PHE A 81 5.09 -8.62 -6.11
C PHE A 81 5.91 -9.30 -5.00
N LEU A 82 5.38 -10.39 -4.46
CA LEU A 82 5.92 -11.13 -3.33
C LEU A 82 6.87 -12.22 -3.81
N LEU A 83 8.10 -12.21 -3.33
CA LEU A 83 9.11 -13.22 -3.69
C LEU A 83 8.97 -14.50 -2.86
N SER A 84 8.61 -14.37 -1.59
CA SER A 84 8.52 -15.50 -0.64
C SER A 84 7.17 -15.52 0.10
N PRO A 85 6.02 -15.61 -0.62
CA PRO A 85 4.69 -15.39 -0.04
C PRO A 85 4.24 -16.47 0.95
N ASN A 86 4.79 -17.69 0.86
CA ASN A 86 4.36 -18.86 1.65
C ASN A 86 5.22 -19.11 2.88
N GLN A 87 6.21 -18.27 3.13
CA GLN A 87 7.13 -18.42 4.26
C GLN A 87 6.41 -18.06 5.57
N ARG A 88 6.31 -19.01 6.49
CA ARG A 88 5.65 -18.81 7.80
C ARG A 88 6.57 -18.24 8.86
N GLU A 89 7.87 -18.45 8.69
CA GLU A 89 8.93 -17.97 9.60
C GLU A 89 9.96 -17.20 8.79
N GLY A 90 10.71 -16.33 9.47
CA GLY A 90 11.73 -15.50 8.83
C GLY A 90 11.17 -14.29 8.10
N VAL A 91 11.92 -13.81 7.12
CA VAL A 91 11.69 -12.55 6.41
C VAL A 91 11.47 -12.84 4.93
N GLY A 92 10.39 -12.31 4.36
CA GLY A 92 10.14 -12.33 2.93
C GLY A 92 10.44 -10.99 2.28
N PHE A 93 10.85 -11.03 1.01
CA PHE A 93 11.10 -9.86 0.20
C PHE A 93 9.94 -9.60 -0.76
N TYR A 94 9.71 -8.33 -1.08
CA TYR A 94 8.77 -7.93 -2.11
C TYR A 94 9.19 -6.62 -2.78
N PHE A 95 8.66 -6.39 -3.98
CA PHE A 95 8.71 -5.11 -4.67
C PHE A 95 7.30 -4.56 -4.78
N ALA A 96 7.17 -3.24 -4.76
CA ALA A 96 5.88 -2.61 -4.99
C ALA A 96 6.02 -1.40 -5.89
N GLY A 97 4.95 -1.12 -6.62
CA GLY A 97 4.83 0.05 -7.47
C GLY A 97 3.40 0.52 -7.58
N GLY A 98 3.22 1.81 -7.78
CA GLY A 98 1.89 2.41 -7.91
C GLY A 98 1.90 3.92 -7.89
N LEU A 99 0.83 4.48 -7.35
CA LEU A 99 0.57 5.92 -7.32
C LEU A 99 0.33 6.38 -5.90
N ALA A 100 0.80 7.59 -5.60
CA ALA A 100 0.49 8.30 -4.37
C ALA A 100 0.07 9.74 -4.67
N ALA A 101 -0.78 10.28 -3.82
CA ALA A 101 -1.17 11.69 -3.80
C ALA A 101 -0.93 12.27 -2.42
N VAL A 102 -0.42 13.48 -2.36
CA VAL A 102 -0.23 14.26 -1.13
C VAL A 102 -1.05 15.53 -1.25
N GLN A 103 -1.77 15.86 -0.18
CA GLN A 103 -2.49 17.13 0.00
C GLN A 103 -1.94 17.83 1.24
N GLY A 104 -1.70 19.15 1.14
CA GLY A 104 -1.15 19.93 2.24
C GLY A 104 -0.56 21.23 1.75
N PRO A 105 0.62 21.63 2.23
CA PRO A 105 1.29 22.86 1.75
C PRO A 105 1.54 22.85 0.25
N VAL A 106 1.73 21.65 -0.34
CA VAL A 106 1.87 21.45 -1.78
C VAL A 106 1.12 20.18 -2.18
N ASP A 107 0.12 20.32 -3.04
CA ASP A 107 -0.63 19.19 -3.59
C ASP A 107 0.15 18.58 -4.76
N ARG A 108 0.45 17.29 -4.67
CA ARG A 108 1.22 16.56 -5.71
C ARG A 108 0.81 15.10 -5.82
N GLY A 109 0.91 14.59 -7.06
CA GLY A 109 0.85 13.17 -7.35
C GLY A 109 2.23 12.60 -7.66
N TYR A 110 2.49 11.35 -7.30
CA TYR A 110 3.77 10.68 -7.49
C TYR A 110 3.60 9.27 -8.00
N LEU A 111 4.53 8.83 -8.85
CA LEU A 111 4.84 7.42 -9.02
C LEU A 111 5.62 6.93 -7.81
N VAL A 112 5.28 5.73 -7.35
CA VAL A 112 5.93 5.07 -6.22
C VAL A 112 6.58 3.78 -6.71
N LEU A 113 7.85 3.58 -6.35
CA LEU A 113 8.58 2.32 -6.54
C LEU A 113 9.31 1.99 -5.24
N THR A 114 9.08 0.79 -4.70
CA THR A 114 9.65 0.37 -3.43
C THR A 114 10.14 -1.07 -3.47
N ALA A 115 11.11 -1.36 -2.62
CA ALA A 115 11.48 -2.71 -2.20
C ALA A 115 11.18 -2.84 -0.70
N GLY A 116 10.68 -3.98 -0.28
CA GLY A 116 10.27 -4.18 1.10
C GLY A 116 10.65 -5.54 1.64
N LEU A 117 10.65 -5.56 2.96
CA LEU A 117 10.81 -6.75 3.80
C LEU A 117 9.54 -6.93 4.63
N GLU A 118 9.08 -8.16 4.75
CA GLU A 118 7.98 -8.47 5.65
C GLU A 118 8.32 -9.65 6.55
N GLY A 119 8.09 -9.49 7.84
CA GLY A 119 8.26 -10.58 8.80
C GLY A 119 7.09 -11.55 8.70
N ARG A 120 7.40 -12.85 8.66
CA ARG A 120 6.42 -13.94 8.62
C ARG A 120 5.36 -13.76 7.53
N PRO A 121 5.71 -13.80 6.24
CA PRO A 121 4.83 -13.46 5.12
C PRO A 121 3.48 -14.21 5.09
N ALA A 122 3.45 -15.46 5.57
CA ALA A 122 2.25 -16.29 5.59
C ALA A 122 1.52 -16.30 6.95
N ALA A 123 2.03 -15.60 7.98
CA ALA A 123 1.39 -15.57 9.30
C ALA A 123 0.19 -14.61 9.35
N ALA A 124 -0.65 -14.78 10.39
CA ALA A 124 -1.82 -13.94 10.63
C ALA A 124 -1.46 -12.48 10.97
N SER A 125 -0.25 -12.22 11.44
CA SER A 125 0.25 -10.87 11.70
C SER A 125 1.75 -10.78 11.41
N GLY A 126 2.22 -9.59 11.11
CA GLY A 126 3.63 -9.34 10.84
C GLY A 126 3.95 -7.87 10.66
N TRP A 127 5.22 -7.56 10.79
CA TRP A 127 5.76 -6.24 10.50
C TRP A 127 6.18 -6.14 9.02
N GLY A 128 6.32 -4.93 8.54
CA GLY A 128 6.85 -4.64 7.21
C GLY A 128 7.71 -3.38 7.23
N VAL A 129 8.74 -3.37 6.39
CA VAL A 129 9.62 -2.23 6.14
C VAL A 129 9.74 -2.04 4.64
N GLU A 130 9.58 -0.83 4.15
CA GLU A 130 9.80 -0.48 2.75
C GLU A 130 10.78 0.68 2.65
N VAL A 131 11.61 0.61 1.61
CA VAL A 131 12.43 1.73 1.15
C VAL A 131 12.21 1.92 -0.35
N GLY A 132 12.26 3.15 -0.82
CA GLY A 132 12.06 3.41 -2.24
C GLY A 132 11.95 4.89 -2.57
N VAL A 133 11.26 5.18 -3.65
CA VAL A 133 11.04 6.53 -4.17
C VAL A 133 9.56 6.78 -4.42
N GLY A 134 9.13 8.02 -4.22
CA GLY A 134 7.74 8.44 -4.41
C GLY A 134 7.52 9.83 -3.84
N GLY A 135 7.96 10.85 -4.59
CA GLY A 135 8.05 12.24 -4.15
C GLY A 135 9.35 12.56 -3.39
N GLY A 136 10.34 11.68 -3.45
CA GLY A 136 11.63 11.70 -2.76
C GLY A 136 11.98 10.30 -2.29
N VAL A 137 13.08 10.16 -1.57
CA VAL A 137 13.42 8.90 -0.90
C VAL A 137 12.43 8.68 0.23
N ARG A 138 11.79 7.50 0.24
CA ARG A 138 10.77 7.15 1.24
C ARG A 138 11.19 5.93 2.06
N VAL A 139 10.80 5.93 3.32
CA VAL A 139 10.90 4.80 4.23
C VAL A 139 9.52 4.60 4.87
N MET A 140 9.05 3.37 4.93
CA MET A 140 7.80 3.01 5.59
C MET A 140 8.06 1.87 6.58
N LEU A 141 7.43 1.96 7.73
CA LEU A 141 7.33 0.92 8.73
C LEU A 141 5.85 0.61 8.96
N GLY A 142 5.49 -0.65 8.97
CA GLY A 142 4.11 -1.04 9.14
C GLY A 142 3.95 -2.32 9.96
N TYR A 143 2.74 -2.50 10.47
CA TYR A 143 2.30 -3.73 11.11
C TYR A 143 0.94 -4.12 10.55
N ARG A 144 0.76 -5.42 10.25
CA ARG A 144 -0.45 -5.93 9.61
C ARG A 144 -1.08 -7.06 10.40
N TRP A 145 -2.40 -7.18 10.19
CA TRP A 145 -3.22 -8.32 10.55
C TRP A 145 -3.87 -8.88 9.29
N ARG A 146 -3.92 -10.20 9.20
CA ARG A 146 -4.47 -10.93 8.05
C ARG A 146 -5.58 -11.85 8.49
N TRP A 147 -6.67 -11.80 7.74
CA TRP A 147 -7.76 -12.77 7.85
C TRP A 147 -7.76 -13.65 6.60
N LEU A 148 -7.48 -14.94 6.80
CA LEU A 148 -7.64 -15.94 5.76
C LEU A 148 -9.10 -16.37 5.77
N ARG A 149 -9.80 -16.21 4.66
CA ARG A 149 -11.09 -16.88 4.48
C ARG A 149 -10.81 -18.37 4.42
N ALA A 150 -11.33 -19.16 5.35
CA ALA A 150 -11.38 -20.59 5.20
C ALA A 150 -12.11 -20.87 3.87
N ALA A 151 -11.49 -21.65 2.98
CA ALA A 151 -12.19 -22.15 1.81
C ALA A 151 -13.40 -22.91 2.33
N ALA A 152 -14.61 -22.48 1.96
CA ALA A 152 -15.79 -23.28 2.21
C ALA A 152 -15.56 -24.59 1.44
N LEU A 153 -15.42 -25.68 2.17
CA LEU A 153 -15.43 -27.01 1.59
C LEU A 153 -16.77 -27.21 0.90
N PRO A 154 -16.79 -27.78 -0.31
CA PRO A 154 -18.02 -28.08 -1.03
C PRO A 154 -18.85 -29.15 -0.31
#